data_f262d78dd4a3b940f8d70f4e2da754dd
#
_entry.id   f262d78dd4a3b940f8d70f4e2da754dd
#
_cell.length_a   1.000
_cell.length_b   1.000
_cell.length_c   1.000
_cell.angle_alpha   90.00
_cell.angle_beta   90.00
_cell.angle_gamma   90.00
#
_symmetry.space_group_name_H-M   'P 1'
#
loop_
_entity.id
_entity.type
_entity.pdbx_description
1 polymer ?
#
loop_
_entity_poly.entity_id
_entity_poly.type
_entity_poly.pdbx_seq_one_letter_code
_entity_poly.pdbx_strand_id
1 'polypeptide(L)'
;MILVTIIATGVLFLCSTIFKYDSYTQKLDGYYEEYNLDKTMTEDKYNKLSKEEQTAYVERYNKFIEDKRVVKVYNTIINLSIAMVTIAIVVAFLIVEFIIPVILHDGQTVGKKVFGLCVVKNDAVKINTVTLFIRSMIGKCVIEVMIPAIIIVLIYFGGIGIIGTVILFILAIIQIVLLFKSKTTSLIHDALAMTVVVDKNSQMIFDSEDDLIKFKEEAHLKSLGKEWKRNGGKD
;
A
#
# COMPACT_ATOMS: atom_id res chain seq x y z
N MET A 1 9.46 3.18 2.06
CA MET A 1 9.27 1.76 1.67
C MET A 1 10.03 0.80 2.58
N ILE A 2 11.34 0.95 2.84
CA ILE A 2 12.13 0.04 3.69
C ILE A 2 11.47 -0.23 5.05
N LEU A 3 11.04 0.82 5.78
CA LEU A 3 10.41 0.66 7.09
C LEU A 3 9.09 -0.13 7.02
N VAL A 4 8.28 0.09 5.97
CA VAL A 4 7.05 -0.68 5.72
C VAL A 4 7.38 -2.17 5.55
N THR A 5 8.40 -2.49 4.74
CA THR A 5 8.82 -3.88 4.51
C THR A 5 9.28 -4.56 5.82
N ILE A 6 10.08 -3.88 6.63
CA ILE A 6 10.57 -4.42 7.92
C ILE A 6 9.38 -4.72 8.85
N ILE A 7 8.45 -3.77 9.00
CA ILE A 7 7.28 -3.95 9.88
C ILE A 7 6.37 -5.05 9.32
N ALA A 8 6.11 -5.05 8.00
CA ALA A 8 5.29 -6.09 7.38
C ALA A 8 5.88 -7.49 7.60
N THR A 9 7.20 -7.65 7.45
CA THR A 9 7.88 -8.93 7.73
C THR A 9 7.71 -9.35 9.20
N GLY A 10 7.87 -8.42 10.14
CA GLY A 10 7.64 -8.71 11.57
C GLY A 10 6.20 -9.11 11.87
N VAL A 11 5.22 -8.41 11.29
CA VAL A 11 3.78 -8.75 11.44
C VAL A 11 3.47 -10.12 10.81
N LEU A 12 4.06 -10.41 9.64
CA LEU A 12 3.88 -11.69 8.96
C LEU A 12 4.39 -12.85 9.81
N PHE A 13 5.55 -12.70 10.44
CA PHE A 13 6.09 -13.68 11.37
C PHE A 13 5.19 -13.88 12.60
N LEU A 14 4.66 -12.80 13.19
CA LEU A 14 3.70 -12.90 14.29
C LEU A 14 2.41 -13.60 13.86
N CYS A 15 1.87 -13.26 12.69
CA CYS A 15 0.69 -13.92 12.14
C CYS A 15 0.92 -15.42 11.91
N SER A 16 2.09 -15.84 11.39
CA SER A 16 2.39 -17.26 11.17
C SER A 16 2.32 -18.05 12.47
N THR A 17 2.83 -17.48 13.56
CA THR A 17 2.79 -18.08 14.90
C THR A 17 1.35 -18.14 15.44
N ILE A 18 0.59 -17.02 15.36
CA ILE A 18 -0.79 -16.94 15.88
C ILE A 18 -1.71 -17.91 15.13
N PHE A 19 -1.63 -17.97 13.82
CA PHE A 19 -2.47 -18.83 12.99
C PHE A 19 -1.95 -20.28 12.88
N LYS A 20 -0.85 -20.60 13.57
CA LYS A 20 -0.23 -21.93 13.55
C LYS A 20 0.06 -22.42 12.12
N TYR A 21 0.52 -21.50 11.26
CA TYR A 21 0.78 -21.78 9.84
C TYR A 21 1.71 -22.97 9.63
N ASP A 22 2.77 -23.08 10.45
CA ASP A 22 3.74 -24.18 10.39
C ASP A 22 3.10 -25.53 10.65
N SER A 23 2.04 -25.61 11.50
CA SER A 23 1.33 -26.85 11.74
C SER A 23 0.58 -27.36 10.51
N TYR A 24 0.05 -26.45 9.69
CA TYR A 24 -0.60 -26.82 8.41
C TYR A 24 0.39 -27.21 7.35
N THR A 25 1.54 -26.54 7.27
CA THR A 25 2.61 -26.93 6.34
C THR A 25 3.20 -28.29 6.69
N GLN A 26 3.45 -28.57 7.98
CA GLN A 26 3.87 -29.89 8.44
C GLN A 26 2.84 -30.99 8.12
N LYS A 27 1.53 -30.71 8.26
CA LYS A 27 0.51 -31.67 7.87
C LYS A 27 0.53 -31.96 6.37
N LEU A 28 0.74 -30.92 5.54
CA LEU A 28 0.85 -31.10 4.11
C LEU A 28 2.12 -31.91 3.77
N ASP A 29 3.23 -31.64 4.43
CA ASP A 29 4.47 -32.42 4.26
C ASP A 29 4.26 -33.89 4.62
N GLY A 30 3.54 -34.19 5.70
CA GLY A 30 3.16 -35.57 6.06
C GLY A 30 2.30 -36.26 4.99
N TYR A 31 1.44 -35.52 4.27
CA TYR A 31 0.73 -36.12 3.14
C TYR A 31 1.64 -36.37 1.93
N TYR A 32 2.62 -35.53 1.66
CA TYR A 32 3.64 -35.82 0.63
C TYR A 32 4.39 -37.13 0.93
N GLU A 33 4.69 -37.37 2.21
CA GLU A 33 5.34 -38.61 2.67
C GLU A 33 4.36 -39.82 2.57
N GLU A 34 3.09 -39.65 3.02
CA GLU A 34 2.04 -40.70 2.94
C GLU A 34 1.84 -41.20 1.51
N TYR A 35 1.89 -40.29 0.52
CA TYR A 35 1.73 -40.64 -0.90
C TYR A 35 3.05 -40.95 -1.60
N ASN A 36 4.18 -40.95 -0.88
CA ASN A 36 5.53 -41.16 -1.44
C ASN A 36 5.80 -40.24 -2.66
N LEU A 37 5.53 -38.94 -2.47
CA LEU A 37 5.75 -37.89 -3.44
C LEU A 37 6.92 -36.99 -3.04
N ASP A 38 7.81 -36.69 -3.99
CA ASP A 38 8.90 -35.70 -3.77
C ASP A 38 8.32 -34.28 -3.90
N LYS A 39 8.26 -33.55 -2.78
CA LYS A 39 7.84 -32.13 -2.71
C LYS A 39 8.73 -31.22 -3.58
N THR A 40 9.96 -31.64 -3.86
CA THR A 40 10.94 -30.90 -4.67
C THR A 40 11.05 -31.44 -6.10
N MET A 41 10.04 -32.19 -6.57
CA MET A 41 10.01 -32.71 -7.92
C MET A 41 9.98 -31.56 -8.92
N THR A 42 11.02 -31.47 -9.74
CA THR A 42 11.11 -30.54 -10.86
C THR A 42 10.86 -31.29 -12.17
N GLU A 43 10.54 -30.54 -13.23
CA GLU A 43 10.37 -31.11 -14.57
C GLU A 43 11.60 -31.92 -15.02
N ASP A 44 12.82 -31.43 -14.75
CA ASP A 44 14.06 -32.13 -15.05
C ASP A 44 14.22 -33.43 -14.29
N LYS A 45 13.82 -33.50 -13.02
CA LYS A 45 13.83 -34.73 -12.24
C LYS A 45 12.80 -35.73 -12.76
N TYR A 46 11.59 -35.24 -13.06
CA TYR A 46 10.52 -36.06 -13.60
C TYR A 46 10.88 -36.68 -14.94
N ASN A 47 11.48 -35.91 -15.84
CA ASN A 47 11.90 -36.39 -17.17
C ASN A 47 13.06 -37.41 -17.15
N LYS A 48 13.79 -37.47 -16.00
CA LYS A 48 14.84 -38.50 -15.81
C LYS A 48 14.31 -39.83 -15.30
N LEU A 49 13.07 -39.90 -14.87
CA LEU A 49 12.44 -41.13 -14.43
C LEU A 49 12.15 -42.04 -15.65
N SER A 50 12.17 -43.35 -15.42
CA SER A 50 11.69 -44.31 -16.43
C SER A 50 10.18 -44.10 -16.71
N LYS A 51 9.69 -44.54 -17.85
CA LYS A 51 8.25 -44.41 -18.19
C LYS A 51 7.34 -45.08 -17.16
N GLU A 52 7.76 -46.19 -16.58
CA GLU A 52 7.03 -46.89 -15.52
C GLU A 52 6.97 -46.08 -14.24
N GLU A 53 8.09 -45.48 -13.84
CA GLU A 53 8.15 -44.57 -12.66
C GLU A 53 7.34 -43.31 -12.87
N GLN A 54 7.36 -42.69 -14.05
CA GLN A 54 6.53 -41.53 -14.40
C GLN A 54 5.05 -41.88 -14.27
N THR A 55 4.63 -43.04 -14.80
CA THR A 55 3.22 -43.48 -14.72
C THR A 55 2.81 -43.69 -13.25
N ALA A 56 3.66 -44.37 -12.46
CA ALA A 56 3.41 -44.61 -11.05
C ALA A 56 3.41 -43.31 -10.24
N TYR A 57 4.25 -42.33 -10.59
CA TYR A 57 4.26 -41.01 -9.94
C TYR A 57 2.97 -40.26 -10.23
N VAL A 58 2.50 -40.20 -11.48
CA VAL A 58 1.26 -39.52 -11.87
C VAL A 58 0.05 -40.16 -11.17
N GLU A 59 0.01 -41.52 -11.08
CA GLU A 59 -1.09 -42.20 -10.37
C GLU A 59 -1.13 -41.80 -8.89
N ARG A 60 0.03 -41.77 -8.19
CA ARG A 60 0.09 -41.30 -6.78
C ARG A 60 -0.29 -39.85 -6.65
N TYR A 61 0.18 -38.99 -7.57
CA TYR A 61 -0.14 -37.56 -7.58
C TYR A 61 -1.64 -37.31 -7.79
N ASN A 62 -2.28 -38.05 -8.69
CA ASN A 62 -3.73 -37.93 -8.88
C ASN A 62 -4.51 -38.33 -7.62
N LYS A 63 -4.13 -39.41 -6.95
CA LYS A 63 -4.73 -39.79 -5.65
C LYS A 63 -4.53 -38.71 -4.57
N PHE A 64 -3.35 -38.09 -4.54
CA PHE A 64 -3.02 -37.02 -3.62
C PHE A 64 -3.90 -35.78 -3.83
N ILE A 65 -4.07 -35.30 -5.08
CA ILE A 65 -4.86 -34.10 -5.38
C ILE A 65 -6.39 -34.36 -5.24
N GLU A 66 -6.84 -35.61 -5.29
CA GLU A 66 -8.24 -36.00 -5.10
C GLU A 66 -8.59 -36.22 -3.61
N ASP A 67 -7.58 -36.41 -2.75
CA ASP A 67 -7.81 -36.61 -1.31
C ASP A 67 -8.36 -35.33 -0.67
N LYS A 68 -9.59 -35.39 -0.17
CA LYS A 68 -10.28 -34.26 0.50
C LYS A 68 -9.49 -33.71 1.69
N ARG A 69 -8.69 -34.54 2.39
CA ARG A 69 -7.84 -34.12 3.50
C ARG A 69 -6.73 -33.18 3.01
N VAL A 70 -6.07 -33.60 1.92
CA VAL A 70 -4.99 -32.83 1.27
C VAL A 70 -5.55 -31.52 0.74
N VAL A 71 -6.64 -31.56 -0.03
CA VAL A 71 -7.28 -30.37 -0.62
C VAL A 71 -7.68 -29.39 0.48
N LYS A 72 -8.25 -29.87 1.60
CA LYS A 72 -8.63 -29.01 2.73
C LYS A 72 -7.43 -28.32 3.35
N VAL A 73 -6.33 -29.04 3.61
CA VAL A 73 -5.13 -28.47 4.21
C VAL A 73 -4.45 -27.49 3.24
N TYR A 74 -4.35 -27.83 1.96
CA TYR A 74 -3.80 -26.97 0.92
C TYR A 74 -4.57 -25.66 0.79
N ASN A 75 -5.90 -25.72 0.70
CA ASN A 75 -6.75 -24.53 0.64
C ASN A 75 -6.64 -23.68 1.92
N THR A 76 -6.49 -24.33 3.09
CA THR A 76 -6.26 -23.60 4.34
C THR A 76 -4.94 -22.84 4.32
N ILE A 77 -3.87 -23.46 3.84
CA ILE A 77 -2.55 -22.81 3.70
C ILE A 77 -2.62 -21.61 2.77
N ILE A 78 -3.27 -21.75 1.60
CA ILE A 78 -3.44 -20.65 0.65
C ILE A 78 -4.22 -19.49 1.28
N ASN A 79 -5.37 -19.79 1.88
CA ASN A 79 -6.22 -18.77 2.50
C ASN A 79 -5.50 -18.06 3.66
N LEU A 80 -4.78 -18.79 4.51
CA LEU A 80 -3.95 -18.22 5.56
C LEU A 80 -2.84 -17.36 5.00
N SER A 81 -2.13 -17.80 3.94
CA SER A 81 -1.07 -17.03 3.30
C SER A 81 -1.59 -15.68 2.79
N ILE A 82 -2.71 -15.70 2.07
CA ILE A 82 -3.35 -14.47 1.55
C ILE A 82 -3.77 -13.56 2.71
N ALA A 83 -4.43 -14.12 3.74
CA ALA A 83 -4.87 -13.34 4.89
C ALA A 83 -3.69 -12.72 5.66
N MET A 84 -2.63 -13.49 5.93
CA MET A 84 -1.44 -13.02 6.65
C MET A 84 -0.72 -11.92 5.89
N VAL A 85 -0.53 -12.07 4.57
CA VAL A 85 0.11 -11.04 3.74
C VAL A 85 -0.74 -9.77 3.71
N THR A 86 -2.06 -9.91 3.58
CA THR A 86 -2.98 -8.76 3.59
C THR A 86 -2.93 -8.01 4.92
N ILE A 87 -3.02 -8.73 6.05
CA ILE A 87 -2.93 -8.15 7.40
C ILE A 87 -1.57 -7.46 7.57
N ALA A 88 -0.48 -8.10 7.17
CA ALA A 88 0.87 -7.55 7.31
C ALA A 88 1.03 -6.22 6.55
N ILE A 89 0.53 -6.15 5.33
CA ILE A 89 0.56 -4.92 4.53
C ILE A 89 -0.27 -3.82 5.18
N VAL A 90 -1.53 -4.11 5.54
CA VAL A 90 -2.44 -3.12 6.15
C VAL A 90 -1.87 -2.58 7.46
N VAL A 91 -1.41 -3.45 8.35
CA VAL A 91 -0.84 -3.06 9.65
C VAL A 91 0.44 -2.23 9.46
N ALA A 92 1.32 -2.63 8.55
CA ALA A 92 2.55 -1.89 8.27
C ALA A 92 2.25 -0.48 7.72
N PHE A 93 1.29 -0.35 6.79
CA PHE A 93 0.85 0.95 6.30
C PHE A 93 0.20 1.79 7.39
N LEU A 94 -0.67 1.18 8.22
CA LEU A 94 -1.30 1.87 9.35
C LEU A 94 -0.25 2.45 10.29
N ILE A 95 0.78 1.70 10.63
CA ILE A 95 1.84 2.16 11.53
C ILE A 95 2.67 3.26 10.86
N VAL A 96 3.21 3.02 9.66
CA VAL A 96 4.22 3.88 9.03
C VAL A 96 3.62 5.14 8.42
N GLU A 97 2.46 5.03 7.78
CA GLU A 97 1.88 6.10 6.99
C GLU A 97 0.74 6.85 7.71
N PHE A 98 0.26 6.33 8.85
CA PHE A 98 -0.79 6.97 9.64
C PHE A 98 -0.36 7.22 11.09
N ILE A 99 -0.03 6.17 11.88
CA ILE A 99 0.27 6.32 13.31
C ILE A 99 1.53 7.16 13.51
N ILE A 100 2.62 6.86 12.82
CA ILE A 100 3.87 7.64 12.93
C ILE A 100 3.65 9.11 12.54
N PRO A 101 3.00 9.46 11.40
CA PRO A 101 2.70 10.85 11.07
C PRO A 101 1.77 11.58 12.06
N VAL A 102 0.83 10.88 12.72
CA VAL A 102 0.03 11.46 13.80
C VAL A 102 0.90 11.82 14.99
N ILE A 103 1.81 10.92 15.40
CA ILE A 103 2.71 11.13 16.55
C ILE A 103 3.75 12.22 16.25
N LEU A 104 4.32 12.24 15.05
CA LEU A 104 5.36 13.20 14.65
C LEU A 104 4.80 14.58 14.32
N HIS A 105 3.46 14.72 14.22
CA HIS A 105 2.76 15.93 13.80
C HIS A 105 3.10 16.33 12.34
N ASP A 106 2.46 17.35 11.81
CA ASP A 106 2.68 17.90 10.46
C ASP A 106 2.63 16.85 9.30
N GLY A 107 1.96 15.70 9.51
CA GLY A 107 1.85 14.64 8.51
C GLY A 107 3.18 14.02 8.08
N GLN A 108 4.19 14.10 8.94
CA GLN A 108 5.55 13.64 8.64
C GLN A 108 5.72 12.15 8.86
N THR A 109 6.09 11.40 7.83
CA THR A 109 6.73 10.08 8.01
C THR A 109 8.18 10.29 8.46
N VAL A 110 8.83 9.24 8.97
CA VAL A 110 10.25 9.29 9.38
C VAL A 110 11.13 9.85 8.27
N GLY A 111 10.94 9.39 7.02
CA GLY A 111 11.72 9.89 5.88
C GLY A 111 11.46 11.39 5.60
N LYS A 112 10.21 11.83 5.62
CA LYS A 112 9.88 13.25 5.42
C LYS A 112 10.49 14.13 6.51
N LYS A 113 10.49 13.68 7.75
CA LYS A 113 11.11 14.40 8.87
C LYS A 113 12.60 14.59 8.67
N VAL A 114 13.31 13.56 8.20
CA VAL A 114 14.77 13.62 7.90
C VAL A 114 15.08 14.68 6.82
N PHE A 115 14.21 14.80 5.80
CA PHE A 115 14.38 15.76 4.71
C PHE A 115 13.72 17.13 4.98
N GLY A 116 13.22 17.39 6.17
CA GLY A 116 12.54 18.66 6.48
C GLY A 116 11.20 18.86 5.75
N LEU A 117 10.61 17.79 5.21
CA LEU A 117 9.35 17.84 4.47
C LEU A 117 8.16 17.65 5.40
N CYS A 118 7.03 18.32 5.11
CA CYS A 118 5.76 18.12 5.79
C CYS A 118 4.61 17.99 4.79
N VAL A 119 3.45 17.57 5.28
CA VAL A 119 2.21 17.49 4.49
C VAL A 119 1.27 18.56 5.01
N VAL A 120 0.77 19.38 4.10
CA VAL A 120 -0.22 20.41 4.38
C VAL A 120 -1.40 20.28 3.45
N LYS A 121 -2.53 20.91 3.78
CA LYS A 121 -3.63 21.09 2.83
C LYS A 121 -3.19 22.02 1.70
N ASN A 122 -3.89 22.00 0.56
CA ASN A 122 -3.57 22.85 -0.60
C ASN A 122 -3.62 24.35 -0.32
N ASP A 123 -4.26 24.76 0.77
CA ASP A 123 -4.35 26.15 1.26
C ASP A 123 -3.25 26.51 2.28
N ALA A 124 -2.23 25.66 2.41
CA ALA A 124 -1.14 25.80 3.37
C ALA A 124 -1.53 25.69 4.85
N VAL A 125 -2.70 25.15 5.16
CA VAL A 125 -3.12 24.83 6.54
C VAL A 125 -2.60 23.45 6.93
N LYS A 126 -2.24 23.27 8.19
CA LYS A 126 -1.82 21.98 8.76
C LYS A 126 -2.86 20.90 8.52
N ILE A 127 -2.37 19.69 8.19
CA ILE A 127 -3.23 18.54 7.98
C ILE A 127 -3.83 18.06 9.29
N ASN A 128 -5.13 17.76 9.27
CA ASN A 128 -5.81 17.14 10.40
C ASN A 128 -5.76 15.60 10.29
N THR A 129 -6.07 14.90 11.38
CA THR A 129 -6.02 13.44 11.48
C THR A 129 -6.94 12.74 10.45
N VAL A 130 -8.12 13.31 10.17
CA VAL A 130 -9.09 12.73 9.20
C VAL A 130 -8.53 12.81 7.79
N THR A 131 -8.02 13.98 7.38
CA THR A 131 -7.40 14.16 6.06
C THR A 131 -6.16 13.27 5.92
N LEU A 132 -5.37 13.14 6.98
CA LEU A 132 -4.22 12.23 7.01
C LEU A 132 -4.66 10.76 6.83
N PHE A 133 -5.74 10.33 7.47
CA PHE A 133 -6.31 9.00 7.31
C PHE A 133 -6.78 8.75 5.87
N ILE A 134 -7.54 9.68 5.29
CA ILE A 134 -8.00 9.57 3.90
C ILE A 134 -6.80 9.45 2.95
N ARG A 135 -5.79 10.29 3.14
CA ARG A 135 -4.57 10.29 2.34
C ARG A 135 -3.81 8.97 2.42
N SER A 136 -3.54 8.50 3.65
CA SER A 136 -2.68 7.34 3.89
C SER A 136 -3.39 6.01 3.71
N MET A 137 -4.58 5.86 4.29
CA MET A 137 -5.29 4.58 4.25
C MET A 137 -6.10 4.42 2.98
N ILE A 138 -6.95 5.38 2.61
CA ILE A 138 -7.78 5.25 1.43
C ILE A 138 -6.95 5.48 0.17
N GLY A 139 -6.25 6.61 0.08
CA GLY A 139 -5.50 6.98 -1.12
C GLY A 139 -4.31 6.04 -1.35
N LYS A 140 -3.37 5.99 -0.42
CA LYS A 140 -2.12 5.28 -0.63
C LYS A 140 -2.24 3.77 -0.43
N CYS A 141 -2.83 3.30 0.68
CA CYS A 141 -2.90 1.88 0.97
C CYS A 141 -3.93 1.18 0.05
N VAL A 142 -5.18 1.65 0.01
CA VAL A 142 -6.24 0.96 -0.76
C VAL A 142 -6.07 1.21 -2.25
N ILE A 143 -6.07 2.46 -2.70
CA ILE A 143 -6.13 2.78 -4.15
C ILE A 143 -4.80 2.50 -4.85
N GLU A 144 -3.66 2.90 -4.27
CA GLU A 144 -2.36 2.80 -4.95
C GLU A 144 -1.65 1.47 -4.73
N VAL A 145 -1.99 0.70 -3.67
CA VAL A 145 -1.32 -0.56 -3.35
C VAL A 145 -2.27 -1.74 -3.43
N MET A 146 -3.36 -1.76 -2.66
CA MET A 146 -4.20 -2.97 -2.55
C MET A 146 -5.00 -3.25 -3.83
N ILE A 147 -5.61 -2.24 -4.44
CA ILE A 147 -6.37 -2.44 -5.69
C ILE A 147 -5.46 -2.98 -6.81
N PRO A 148 -4.31 -2.38 -7.14
CA PRO A 148 -3.41 -2.95 -8.13
C PRO A 148 -2.92 -4.35 -7.78
N ALA A 149 -2.59 -4.62 -6.51
CA ALA A 149 -2.15 -5.93 -6.06
C ALA A 149 -3.23 -7.00 -6.27
N ILE A 150 -4.49 -6.72 -5.90
CA ILE A 150 -5.62 -7.64 -6.11
C ILE A 150 -5.84 -7.89 -7.61
N ILE A 151 -5.77 -6.85 -8.45
CA ILE A 151 -5.92 -6.97 -9.90
C ILE A 151 -4.83 -7.87 -10.48
N ILE A 152 -3.56 -7.72 -10.06
CA ILE A 152 -2.44 -8.56 -10.50
C ILE A 152 -2.69 -10.02 -10.11
N VAL A 153 -3.13 -10.28 -8.88
CA VAL A 153 -3.49 -11.63 -8.42
C VAL A 153 -4.61 -12.23 -9.28
N LEU A 154 -5.67 -11.47 -9.55
CA LEU A 154 -6.78 -11.93 -10.39
C LEU A 154 -6.36 -12.20 -11.86
N ILE A 155 -5.43 -11.41 -12.39
CA ILE A 155 -4.84 -11.66 -13.72
C ILE A 155 -4.07 -12.99 -13.70
N TYR A 156 -3.22 -13.19 -12.69
CA TYR A 156 -2.40 -14.40 -12.54
C TYR A 156 -3.25 -15.68 -12.48
N PHE A 157 -4.37 -15.64 -11.77
CA PHE A 157 -5.32 -16.78 -11.70
C PHE A 157 -6.32 -16.84 -12.85
N GLY A 158 -6.18 -16.01 -13.87
CA GLY A 158 -7.05 -16.01 -15.06
C GLY A 158 -8.45 -15.43 -14.82
N GLY A 159 -8.70 -14.78 -13.68
CA GLY A 159 -10.03 -14.28 -13.31
C GLY A 159 -10.52 -13.10 -14.14
N ILE A 160 -9.63 -12.17 -14.52
CA ILE A 160 -10.00 -10.94 -15.23
C ILE A 160 -9.13 -10.64 -16.46
N GLY A 161 -8.15 -11.47 -16.76
CA GLY A 161 -7.36 -11.45 -17.99
C GLY A 161 -6.99 -10.05 -18.51
N ILE A 162 -7.32 -9.79 -19.79
CA ILE A 162 -7.00 -8.53 -20.48
C ILE A 162 -7.68 -7.30 -19.84
N ILE A 163 -8.87 -7.47 -19.26
CA ILE A 163 -9.62 -6.38 -18.61
C ILE A 163 -8.83 -5.83 -17.42
N GLY A 164 -8.27 -6.70 -16.59
CA GLY A 164 -7.41 -6.30 -15.46
C GLY A 164 -6.18 -5.54 -15.92
N THR A 165 -5.53 -5.99 -16.99
CA THR A 165 -4.36 -5.31 -17.58
C THR A 165 -4.72 -3.90 -18.04
N VAL A 166 -5.87 -3.72 -18.69
CA VAL A 166 -6.35 -2.40 -19.13
C VAL A 166 -6.61 -1.49 -17.93
N ILE A 167 -7.24 -1.99 -16.86
CA ILE A 167 -7.50 -1.21 -15.64
C ILE A 167 -6.17 -0.75 -15.00
N LEU A 168 -5.18 -1.63 -14.86
CA LEU A 168 -3.86 -1.26 -14.34
C LEU A 168 -3.18 -0.19 -15.19
N PHE A 169 -3.29 -0.31 -16.52
CA PHE A 169 -2.74 0.67 -17.45
C PHE A 169 -3.42 2.04 -17.31
N ILE A 170 -4.74 2.08 -17.16
CA ILE A 170 -5.50 3.31 -16.90
C ILE A 170 -5.06 3.94 -15.57
N LEU A 171 -4.93 3.17 -14.49
CA LEU A 171 -4.45 3.67 -13.20
C LEU A 171 -3.05 4.27 -13.30
N ALA A 172 -2.14 3.62 -14.05
CA ALA A 172 -0.80 4.13 -14.28
C ALA A 172 -0.81 5.45 -15.06
N ILE A 173 -1.64 5.56 -16.10
CA ILE A 173 -1.81 6.80 -16.87
C ILE A 173 -2.35 7.93 -15.99
N ILE A 174 -3.36 7.66 -15.16
CA ILE A 174 -3.91 8.65 -14.22
C ILE A 174 -2.81 9.18 -13.29
N GLN A 175 -1.98 8.31 -12.73
CA GLN A 175 -0.86 8.72 -11.87
C GLN A 175 0.14 9.60 -12.61
N ILE A 176 0.52 9.22 -13.83
CA ILE A 176 1.43 10.00 -14.68
C ILE A 176 0.84 11.39 -15.00
N VAL A 177 -0.44 11.43 -15.38
CA VAL A 177 -1.13 12.70 -15.69
C VAL A 177 -1.18 13.61 -14.46
N LEU A 178 -1.51 13.07 -13.28
CA LEU A 178 -1.53 13.84 -12.04
C LEU A 178 -0.14 14.38 -11.69
N LEU A 179 0.91 13.59 -11.88
CA LEU A 179 2.29 13.99 -11.61
C LEU A 179 2.72 15.18 -12.47
N PHE A 180 2.37 15.19 -13.77
CA PHE A 180 2.82 16.22 -14.71
C PHE A 180 1.86 17.41 -14.86
N LYS A 181 0.55 17.21 -14.74
CA LYS A 181 -0.45 18.29 -14.89
C LYS A 181 -0.84 18.99 -13.60
N SER A 182 -0.67 18.34 -12.45
CA SER A 182 -0.98 18.96 -11.16
C SER A 182 0.04 20.08 -10.88
N LYS A 183 -0.44 21.26 -10.49
CA LYS A 183 0.41 22.38 -10.03
C LYS A 183 1.27 22.01 -8.82
N THR A 184 0.88 20.97 -8.11
CA THR A 184 1.50 20.50 -6.86
C THR A 184 2.28 19.21 -7.05
N THR A 185 2.45 18.69 -8.30
CA THR A 185 3.09 17.39 -8.58
C THR A 185 2.53 16.26 -7.70
N SER A 186 1.20 16.26 -7.54
CA SER A 186 0.50 15.38 -6.60
C SER A 186 0.18 14.04 -7.22
N LEU A 187 0.31 12.97 -6.43
CA LEU A 187 -0.17 11.62 -6.75
C LEU A 187 -1.65 11.48 -6.39
N ILE A 188 -2.25 10.32 -6.70
CA ILE A 188 -3.69 10.06 -6.45
C ILE A 188 -4.06 10.30 -4.99
N HIS A 189 -3.24 9.82 -4.05
CA HIS A 189 -3.50 10.01 -2.62
C HIS A 189 -3.46 11.47 -2.16
N ASP A 190 -2.58 12.29 -2.74
CA ASP A 190 -2.51 13.72 -2.47
C ASP A 190 -3.72 14.46 -3.06
N ALA A 191 -4.08 14.14 -4.31
CA ALA A 191 -5.23 14.73 -4.98
C ALA A 191 -6.55 14.40 -4.25
N LEU A 192 -6.71 13.15 -3.80
CA LEU A 192 -7.89 12.68 -3.06
C LEU A 192 -8.05 13.40 -1.72
N ALA A 193 -6.95 13.62 -1.01
CA ALA A 193 -6.95 14.27 0.29
C ALA A 193 -6.80 15.80 0.21
N MET A 194 -6.70 16.37 -0.99
CA MET A 194 -6.42 17.81 -1.22
C MET A 194 -5.19 18.28 -0.44
N THR A 195 -4.11 17.52 -0.51
CA THR A 195 -2.86 17.78 0.21
C THR A 195 -1.68 17.94 -0.72
N VAL A 196 -0.63 18.54 -0.18
CA VAL A 196 0.65 18.72 -0.88
C VAL A 196 1.80 18.49 0.09
N VAL A 197 2.92 17.98 -0.43
CA VAL A 197 4.17 17.87 0.33
C VAL A 197 4.99 19.13 0.09
N VAL A 198 5.39 19.78 1.16
CA VAL A 198 6.17 21.02 1.10
C VAL A 198 7.39 20.96 2.01
N ASP A 199 8.37 21.80 1.73
CA ASP A 199 9.49 22.05 2.65
C ASP A 199 8.99 22.90 3.83
N LYS A 200 9.13 22.36 5.04
CA LYS A 200 8.63 22.99 6.26
C LYS A 200 9.28 24.35 6.55
N ASN A 201 10.54 24.53 6.13
CA ASN A 201 11.32 25.72 6.46
C ASN A 201 11.13 26.86 5.45
N SER A 202 10.73 26.52 4.23
CA SER A 202 10.60 27.50 3.13
C SER A 202 9.16 27.99 2.91
N GLN A 203 8.16 27.34 3.55
CA GLN A 203 6.74 27.63 3.34
C GLN A 203 6.11 28.25 4.59
N MET A 204 5.20 29.21 4.38
CA MET A 204 4.34 29.69 5.44
C MET A 204 3.20 28.68 5.66
N ILE A 205 3.14 28.11 6.84
CA ILE A 205 2.17 27.08 7.23
C ILE A 205 1.31 27.65 8.35
N PHE A 206 -0.02 27.56 8.20
CA PHE A 206 -0.98 28.05 9.19
C PHE A 206 -1.47 26.90 10.06
N ASP A 207 -1.61 27.17 11.37
CA ASP A 207 -2.09 26.16 12.32
C ASP A 207 -3.57 25.85 12.14
N SER A 208 -4.36 26.86 11.75
CA SER A 208 -5.79 26.75 11.52
C SER A 208 -6.25 27.54 10.28
N GLU A 209 -7.47 27.27 9.83
CA GLU A 209 -8.12 28.06 8.77
C GLU A 209 -8.38 29.50 9.22
N ASP A 210 -8.66 29.72 10.50
CA ASP A 210 -8.86 31.06 11.08
C ASP A 210 -7.57 31.89 11.00
N ASP A 211 -6.41 31.31 11.23
CA ASP A 211 -5.13 31.98 11.12
C ASP A 211 -4.82 32.38 9.67
N LEU A 212 -5.16 31.51 8.72
CA LEU A 212 -5.06 31.82 7.30
C LEU A 212 -5.99 32.98 6.91
N ILE A 213 -7.23 33.01 7.42
CA ILE A 213 -8.20 34.08 7.15
C ILE A 213 -7.67 35.40 7.69
N LYS A 214 -7.26 35.44 8.97
CA LYS A 214 -6.66 36.65 9.59
C LYS A 214 -5.47 37.17 8.78
N PHE A 215 -4.57 36.29 8.38
CA PHE A 215 -3.42 36.65 7.56
C PHE A 215 -3.84 37.28 6.21
N LYS A 216 -4.83 36.70 5.55
CA LYS A 216 -5.36 37.24 4.28
C LYS A 216 -6.01 38.60 4.47
N GLU A 217 -6.80 38.81 5.54
CA GLU A 217 -7.42 40.08 5.88
C GLU A 217 -6.36 41.16 6.17
N GLU A 218 -5.36 40.85 6.98
CA GLU A 218 -4.26 41.77 7.25
C GLU A 218 -3.47 42.14 5.99
N ALA A 219 -3.19 41.15 5.14
CA ALA A 219 -2.51 41.39 3.88
C ALA A 219 -3.33 42.27 2.93
N HIS A 220 -4.65 42.05 2.91
CA HIS A 220 -5.56 42.88 2.12
C HIS A 220 -5.62 44.32 2.63
N LEU A 221 -5.76 44.53 3.95
CA LEU A 221 -5.74 45.85 4.56
C LEU A 221 -4.40 46.60 4.28
N LYS A 222 -3.27 45.89 4.35
CA LYS A 222 -1.96 46.47 4.03
C LYS A 222 -1.86 46.85 2.55
N SER A 223 -2.46 46.08 1.61
CA SER A 223 -2.47 46.40 0.20
C SER A 223 -3.29 47.65 -0.10
N LEU A 224 -4.49 47.76 0.50
CA LEU A 224 -5.34 48.94 0.37
C LEU A 224 -4.65 50.21 0.92
N GLY A 225 -4.00 50.14 2.06
CA GLY A 225 -3.22 51.24 2.62
C GLY A 225 -2.03 51.66 1.75
N LYS A 226 -1.39 50.73 1.06
CA LYS A 226 -0.32 51.02 0.09
C LYS A 226 -0.87 51.66 -1.19
N GLU A 227 -2.01 51.20 -1.70
CA GLU A 227 -2.68 51.79 -2.85
C GLU A 227 -3.16 53.22 -2.56
N TRP A 228 -3.73 53.44 -1.37
CA TRP A 228 -4.13 54.78 -0.92
C TRP A 228 -2.96 55.75 -0.89
N LYS A 229 -1.81 55.34 -0.32
CA LYS A 229 -0.59 56.16 -0.31
C LYS A 229 0.01 56.39 -1.71
N ARG A 230 -0.08 55.43 -2.61
CA ARG A 230 0.44 55.55 -3.97
C ARG A 230 -0.43 56.41 -4.85
N ASN A 231 -1.73 56.41 -4.63
CA ASN A 231 -2.70 57.20 -5.41
C ASN A 231 -2.86 58.65 -4.85
N GLY A 232 -1.95 59.07 -3.99
CA GLY A 232 -1.84 60.48 -3.56
C GLY A 232 -2.97 60.91 -2.61
N GLY A 233 -3.20 60.11 -1.55
CA GLY A 233 -4.00 60.59 -0.41
C GLY A 233 -3.43 61.89 0.11
N LYS A 234 -3.98 62.98 -0.37
CA LYS A 234 -3.82 64.30 0.19
C LYS A 234 -5.02 64.56 1.09
N ASP A 235 -4.75 64.88 2.31
CA ASP A 235 -5.71 65.53 3.21
C ASP A 235 -6.13 66.89 2.65
#